data_285ef7f5431c1a1772fd169c950c457b
#
_entry.id   285ef7f5431c1a1772fd169c950c457b
#
_cell.length_a   1.000
_cell.length_b   1.000
_cell.length_c   1.000
_cell.angle_alpha   90.00
_cell.angle_beta   90.00
_cell.angle_gamma   90.00
#
_symmetry.space_group_name_H-M   'P 1'
#
loop_
_entity.id
_entity.type
_entity.pdbx_description
1 polymer ?
#
loop_
_entity_poly.entity_id
_entity_poly.type
_entity_poly.pdbx_seq_one_letter_code
_entity_poly.pdbx_strand_id
1 'polypeptide(L)'
;MKQILIPLSLLLFSFIIFSCGKKEDSSTTTSSPLYVAVGDNGTILTSSDATTWTSRTSGSTEHLYAVTYANSTFVIMGTSGTILTSSDGTTWTSRTSETTNDLHRGTYGNSTFVVVGDNATGAGTILTSPDAITWTSRTSGTSERLWEVTYANSTFVVLGTTGTILTSSDGTSWTSRTSGTTEHLWGVTYGNSTFVVVGDNETGSGTILTSSDGTTWTSRTSGTTNELWGVTYGNSTFVVVGPSGSIYTSSDGTSLTSRTSGITNDLWRITYGNSIFVTVSGNWNPNSGGGDILTSLDGISWTSRTSGTTERLHAVIYKE
;
A
#
# COMPACT_ATOMS: atom_id res chain seq x y z
N MET A 1 -42.15 -92.72 17.16
CA MET A 1 -41.20 -91.61 17.32
C MET A 1 -41.64 -90.50 16.39
N LYS A 2 -42.31 -89.46 16.91
CA LYS A 2 -42.78 -88.34 16.11
C LYS A 2 -41.78 -87.20 16.30
N GLN A 3 -41.17 -86.76 15.23
CA GLN A 3 -40.35 -85.57 15.22
C GLN A 3 -41.26 -84.35 15.05
N ILE A 4 -41.12 -83.38 15.98
CA ILE A 4 -41.83 -82.13 15.94
C ILE A 4 -40.85 -81.10 15.31
N LEU A 5 -41.22 -80.59 14.10
CA LEU A 5 -40.56 -79.46 13.45
C LEU A 5 -41.08 -78.16 14.07
N ILE A 6 -40.16 -77.31 14.63
CA ILE A 6 -40.47 -75.98 15.02
C ILE A 6 -40.00 -75.01 13.90
N PRO A 7 -40.84 -74.10 13.37
CA PRO A 7 -40.41 -73.18 12.37
C PRO A 7 -39.66 -71.99 13.06
N LEU A 8 -38.44 -71.75 12.58
CA LEU A 8 -37.61 -70.63 12.98
C LEU A 8 -38.12 -69.33 12.28
N SER A 9 -38.82 -68.50 13.02
CA SER A 9 -39.23 -67.16 12.59
C SER A 9 -38.04 -66.22 12.59
N LEU A 10 -37.60 -65.82 11.43
CA LEU A 10 -36.53 -64.85 11.21
C LEU A 10 -37.10 -63.42 11.38
N LEU A 11 -36.88 -62.79 12.55
CA LEU A 11 -37.17 -61.38 12.82
C LEU A 11 -36.02 -60.56 12.22
N LEU A 12 -36.27 -59.91 11.06
CA LEU A 12 -35.39 -58.89 10.51
C LEU A 12 -35.53 -57.62 11.36
N PHE A 13 -34.55 -57.35 12.22
CA PHE A 13 -34.38 -56.04 12.82
C PHE A 13 -33.65 -55.09 11.81
N SER A 14 -34.44 -54.18 11.24
CA SER A 14 -33.92 -53.11 10.42
C SER A 14 -33.27 -52.04 11.33
N PHE A 15 -31.93 -52.05 11.42
CA PHE A 15 -31.20 -50.97 12.06
C PHE A 15 -31.16 -49.77 11.09
N ILE A 16 -32.01 -48.78 11.34
CA ILE A 16 -31.86 -47.45 10.71
C ILE A 16 -30.71 -46.77 11.43
N ILE A 17 -29.56 -46.77 10.81
CA ILE A 17 -28.39 -45.94 11.25
C ILE A 17 -28.71 -44.52 10.82
N PHE A 18 -29.16 -43.66 11.73
CA PHE A 18 -29.08 -42.21 11.54
C PHE A 18 -27.61 -41.81 11.61
N SER A 19 -26.97 -41.73 10.44
CA SER A 19 -25.70 -41.03 10.29
C SER A 19 -26.00 -39.53 10.47
N CYS A 20 -25.79 -39.03 11.66
CA CYS A 20 -25.67 -37.59 11.88
C CYS A 20 -24.35 -37.14 11.28
N GLY A 21 -24.38 -36.85 9.97
CA GLY A 21 -23.29 -36.18 9.29
C GLY A 21 -23.09 -34.82 9.91
N LYS A 22 -22.10 -34.71 10.79
CA LYS A 22 -21.51 -33.41 11.12
C LYS A 22 -21.05 -32.82 9.79
N LYS A 23 -21.80 -31.84 9.27
CA LYS A 23 -21.31 -30.92 8.29
C LYS A 23 -20.16 -30.18 8.98
N GLU A 24 -18.95 -30.59 8.74
CA GLU A 24 -17.81 -29.74 9.01
C GLU A 24 -17.95 -28.54 8.07
N ASP A 25 -18.51 -27.45 8.58
CA ASP A 25 -18.37 -26.14 8.00
C ASP A 25 -16.88 -25.78 8.11
N SER A 26 -16.10 -26.32 7.20
CA SER A 26 -14.79 -25.82 6.87
C SER A 26 -15.00 -24.50 6.09
N SER A 27 -15.51 -23.49 6.76
CA SER A 27 -15.35 -22.14 6.30
C SER A 27 -13.91 -21.72 6.60
N THR A 28 -12.96 -22.26 5.83
CA THR A 28 -11.76 -21.54 5.57
C THR A 28 -12.24 -20.29 4.83
N THR A 29 -12.45 -19.20 5.56
CA THR A 29 -12.53 -17.87 4.98
C THR A 29 -11.14 -17.57 4.42
N THR A 30 -10.84 -18.12 3.24
CA THR A 30 -9.79 -17.59 2.39
C THR A 30 -10.24 -16.17 2.07
N SER A 31 -9.66 -15.19 2.75
CA SER A 31 -9.90 -13.79 2.43
C SER A 31 -9.60 -13.63 0.94
N SER A 32 -10.59 -13.27 0.14
CA SER A 32 -10.36 -13.03 -1.28
C SER A 32 -9.30 -11.93 -1.43
N PRO A 33 -8.38 -12.07 -2.40
CA PRO A 33 -7.44 -11.00 -2.74
C PRO A 33 -8.21 -9.70 -2.92
N LEU A 34 -7.66 -8.61 -2.40
CA LEU A 34 -8.33 -7.32 -2.47
C LEU A 34 -7.34 -6.19 -2.75
N TYR A 35 -7.61 -5.45 -3.81
CA TYR A 35 -6.97 -4.16 -4.05
C TYR A 35 -7.86 -3.06 -3.46
N VAL A 36 -7.23 -2.08 -2.83
CA VAL A 36 -7.88 -0.87 -2.32
C VAL A 36 -7.15 0.33 -2.86
N ALA A 37 -7.87 1.22 -3.56
CA ALA A 37 -7.37 2.50 -4.01
C ALA A 37 -8.12 3.63 -3.30
N VAL A 38 -7.41 4.72 -2.99
CA VAL A 38 -7.94 5.88 -2.26
C VAL A 38 -7.58 7.18 -2.96
N GLY A 39 -8.41 8.21 -2.76
CA GLY A 39 -8.24 9.47 -3.46
C GLY A 39 -8.97 10.65 -2.82
N ASP A 40 -9.17 11.68 -3.63
CA ASP A 40 -9.82 12.92 -3.22
C ASP A 40 -11.26 12.70 -2.77
N ASN A 41 -11.77 13.63 -1.98
CA ASN A 41 -13.17 13.71 -1.54
C ASN A 41 -13.67 12.39 -0.91
N GLY A 42 -12.82 11.74 -0.13
CA GLY A 42 -13.15 10.48 0.55
C GLY A 42 -13.32 9.29 -0.40
N THR A 43 -12.76 9.35 -1.61
CA THR A 43 -12.87 8.27 -2.59
C THR A 43 -12.18 7.01 -2.12
N ILE A 44 -12.89 5.89 -2.12
CA ILE A 44 -12.37 4.54 -1.89
C ILE A 44 -12.91 3.62 -2.99
N LEU A 45 -12.01 2.92 -3.65
CA LEU A 45 -12.34 1.89 -4.64
C LEU A 45 -11.75 0.56 -4.20
N THR A 46 -12.47 -0.53 -4.46
CA THR A 46 -11.99 -1.89 -4.19
C THR A 46 -12.11 -2.77 -5.42
N SER A 47 -11.20 -3.74 -5.56
CA SER A 47 -11.21 -4.70 -6.64
C SER A 47 -10.64 -6.05 -6.18
N SER A 48 -11.23 -7.15 -6.62
CA SER A 48 -10.69 -8.49 -6.38
C SER A 48 -9.71 -8.95 -7.47
N ASP A 49 -9.70 -8.27 -8.62
CA ASP A 49 -9.00 -8.69 -9.84
C ASP A 49 -8.12 -7.61 -10.48
N ALA A 50 -8.07 -6.40 -9.86
CA ALA A 50 -7.45 -5.19 -10.37
C ALA A 50 -8.05 -4.69 -11.72
N THR A 51 -9.13 -5.28 -12.19
CA THR A 51 -9.76 -4.91 -13.48
C THR A 51 -11.12 -4.27 -13.29
N THR A 52 -11.92 -4.79 -12.37
CA THR A 52 -13.25 -4.30 -12.04
C THR A 52 -13.21 -3.60 -10.69
N TRP A 53 -13.53 -2.31 -10.66
CA TRP A 53 -13.46 -1.49 -9.45
C TRP A 53 -14.84 -1.09 -8.96
N THR A 54 -15.03 -1.15 -7.65
CA THR A 54 -16.29 -0.83 -6.97
C THR A 54 -16.07 0.27 -5.96
N SER A 55 -16.83 1.35 -6.05
CA SER A 55 -16.80 2.46 -5.07
C SER A 55 -17.33 2.00 -3.72
N ARG A 56 -16.70 2.50 -2.65
CA ARG A 56 -17.10 2.27 -1.25
C ARG A 56 -17.32 3.59 -0.54
N THR A 57 -18.26 3.59 0.41
CA THR A 57 -18.53 4.78 1.22
C THR A 57 -17.49 4.89 2.32
N SER A 58 -16.70 5.96 2.32
CA SER A 58 -15.71 6.26 3.35
C SER A 58 -16.31 6.86 4.63
N GLY A 59 -17.42 7.58 4.50
CA GLY A 59 -17.98 8.42 5.56
C GLY A 59 -17.18 9.71 5.79
N SER A 60 -16.25 10.07 4.91
CA SER A 60 -15.40 11.26 4.96
C SER A 60 -15.46 12.04 3.65
N THR A 61 -15.24 13.35 3.72
CA THR A 61 -15.04 14.24 2.57
C THR A 61 -13.59 14.69 2.44
N GLU A 62 -12.72 14.25 3.34
CA GLU A 62 -11.30 14.57 3.34
C GLU A 62 -10.55 13.87 2.19
N HIS A 63 -9.42 14.43 1.77
CA HIS A 63 -8.55 13.76 0.83
C HIS A 63 -7.86 12.58 1.52
N LEU A 64 -7.96 11.40 0.92
CA LEU A 64 -7.35 10.17 1.40
C LEU A 64 -6.05 9.93 0.65
N TYR A 65 -4.91 10.11 1.33
CA TYR A 65 -3.59 10.11 0.69
C TYR A 65 -2.95 8.73 0.60
N ALA A 66 -3.30 7.85 1.54
CA ALA A 66 -2.71 6.51 1.56
C ALA A 66 -3.63 5.48 2.20
N VAL A 67 -3.34 4.23 1.88
CA VAL A 67 -3.92 3.06 2.52
C VAL A 67 -2.79 2.06 2.78
N THR A 68 -2.83 1.37 3.92
CA THR A 68 -1.97 0.24 4.24
C THR A 68 -2.80 -0.91 4.78
N TYR A 69 -2.30 -2.14 4.70
CA TYR A 69 -2.93 -3.31 5.28
C TYR A 69 -1.91 -4.11 6.06
N ALA A 70 -2.22 -4.35 7.31
CA ALA A 70 -1.43 -5.23 8.17
C ALA A 70 -2.26 -5.67 9.38
N ASN A 71 -1.85 -6.73 10.05
CA ASN A 71 -2.51 -7.24 11.24
C ASN A 71 -4.05 -7.34 11.06
N SER A 72 -4.48 -7.87 9.90
CA SER A 72 -5.89 -8.03 9.50
C SER A 72 -6.70 -6.72 9.46
N THR A 73 -6.04 -5.57 9.35
CA THR A 73 -6.68 -4.25 9.36
C THR A 73 -6.15 -3.38 8.22
N PHE A 74 -7.07 -2.82 7.44
CA PHE A 74 -6.77 -1.71 6.55
C PHE A 74 -6.75 -0.41 7.37
N VAL A 75 -5.78 0.43 7.10
CA VAL A 75 -5.67 1.77 7.67
C VAL A 75 -5.53 2.76 6.52
N ILE A 76 -6.47 3.69 6.42
CA ILE A 76 -6.41 4.83 5.49
C ILE A 76 -6.00 6.06 6.28
N MET A 77 -5.20 6.90 5.68
CA MET A 77 -4.77 8.19 6.22
C MET A 77 -4.95 9.30 5.19
N GLY A 78 -5.17 10.53 5.68
CA GLY A 78 -5.47 11.67 4.81
C GLY A 78 -5.32 13.02 5.49
N THR A 79 -5.95 14.04 4.90
CA THR A 79 -5.93 15.41 5.42
C THR A 79 -6.56 15.53 6.79
N SER A 80 -6.21 16.62 7.50
CA SER A 80 -6.81 16.99 8.79
C SER A 80 -6.75 15.87 9.84
N GLY A 81 -5.70 15.03 9.82
CA GLY A 81 -5.53 13.93 10.75
C GLY A 81 -6.48 12.75 10.51
N THR A 82 -7.07 12.64 9.34
CA THR A 82 -8.01 11.58 9.00
C THR A 82 -7.35 10.20 9.11
N ILE A 83 -7.96 9.32 9.89
CA ILE A 83 -7.68 7.88 9.93
C ILE A 83 -8.99 7.11 9.82
N LEU A 84 -9.08 6.20 8.84
CA LEU A 84 -10.17 5.25 8.71
C LEU A 84 -9.62 3.83 8.81
N THR A 85 -10.35 2.94 9.45
CA THR A 85 -9.97 1.52 9.56
C THR A 85 -11.07 0.61 9.04
N SER A 86 -10.67 -0.54 8.50
CA SER A 86 -11.58 -1.58 8.03
C SER A 86 -10.93 -2.96 8.18
N SER A 87 -11.69 -3.99 8.51
CA SER A 87 -11.23 -5.38 8.48
C SER A 87 -11.50 -6.07 7.14
N ASP A 88 -12.46 -5.55 6.37
CA ASP A 88 -12.97 -6.17 5.16
C ASP A 88 -12.74 -5.36 3.87
N GLY A 89 -12.28 -4.10 4.01
CA GLY A 89 -12.08 -3.16 2.91
C GLY A 89 -13.39 -2.55 2.36
N THR A 90 -14.54 -2.88 2.97
CA THR A 90 -15.85 -2.42 2.49
C THR A 90 -16.56 -1.52 3.48
N THR A 91 -16.44 -1.81 4.76
CA THR A 91 -17.01 -1.02 5.86
C THR A 91 -15.91 -0.27 6.58
N TRP A 92 -16.01 1.04 6.65
CA TRP A 92 -14.96 1.93 7.18
C TRP A 92 -15.41 2.62 8.45
N THR A 93 -14.52 2.70 9.42
CA THR A 93 -14.74 3.34 10.72
C THR A 93 -13.70 4.43 10.93
N SER A 94 -14.15 5.65 11.22
CA SER A 94 -13.27 6.76 11.58
C SER A 94 -12.61 6.53 12.94
N ARG A 95 -11.33 6.89 13.05
CA ARG A 95 -10.52 6.82 14.27
C ARG A 95 -9.96 8.18 14.63
N THR A 96 -9.80 8.44 15.90
CA THR A 96 -9.18 9.67 16.39
C THR A 96 -7.67 9.53 16.32
N SER A 97 -7.01 10.39 15.56
CA SER A 97 -5.54 10.42 15.42
C SER A 97 -4.84 11.29 16.46
N GLU A 98 -5.60 12.09 17.25
CA GLU A 98 -5.10 13.08 18.19
C GLU A 98 -4.29 14.21 17.51
N THR A 99 -4.48 14.43 16.21
CA THR A 99 -3.84 15.50 15.44
C THR A 99 -4.77 16.05 14.35
N THR A 100 -4.51 17.26 13.92
CA THR A 100 -5.11 17.86 12.71
C THR A 100 -4.12 17.97 11.55
N ASN A 101 -2.93 17.38 11.70
CA ASN A 101 -1.88 17.38 10.70
C ASN A 101 -2.25 16.46 9.54
N ASP A 102 -1.76 16.77 8.36
CA ASP A 102 -1.93 15.88 7.20
C ASP A 102 -1.10 14.61 7.37
N LEU A 103 -1.70 13.47 7.09
CA LEU A 103 -1.10 12.16 7.23
C LEU A 103 -0.92 11.56 5.83
N HIS A 104 0.32 11.38 5.40
CA HIS A 104 0.65 11.06 4.01
C HIS A 104 0.83 9.59 3.73
N ARG A 105 1.51 8.84 4.65
CA ARG A 105 1.81 7.42 4.45
C ARG A 105 1.84 6.66 5.76
N GLY A 106 1.64 5.35 5.65
CA GLY A 106 1.74 4.46 6.80
C GLY A 106 2.24 3.08 6.42
N THR A 107 2.89 2.44 7.36
CA THR A 107 3.39 1.07 7.26
C THR A 107 3.19 0.33 8.58
N TYR A 108 3.42 -0.98 8.56
CA TYR A 108 3.42 -1.80 9.75
C TYR A 108 4.70 -2.64 9.80
N GLY A 109 5.32 -2.65 10.94
CA GLY A 109 6.49 -3.47 11.21
C GLY A 109 6.73 -3.58 12.70
N ASN A 110 7.46 -4.59 13.13
CA ASN A 110 7.77 -4.81 14.55
C ASN A 110 6.54 -4.62 15.47
N SER A 111 5.38 -5.20 15.08
CA SER A 111 4.10 -5.13 15.80
C SER A 111 3.55 -3.71 16.00
N THR A 112 3.96 -2.74 15.17
CA THR A 112 3.58 -1.33 15.31
C THR A 112 3.20 -0.74 13.94
N PHE A 113 2.06 -0.07 13.87
CA PHE A 113 1.75 0.85 12.77
C PHE A 113 2.52 2.15 12.97
N VAL A 114 3.13 2.64 11.91
CA VAL A 114 3.79 3.93 11.85
C VAL A 114 3.16 4.74 10.73
N VAL A 115 2.71 5.94 11.05
CA VAL A 115 2.14 6.89 10.09
C VAL A 115 2.96 8.17 10.12
N VAL A 116 3.25 8.71 8.95
CA VAL A 116 4.01 9.95 8.79
C VAL A 116 3.22 11.00 8.03
N GLY A 117 3.58 12.25 8.25
CA GLY A 117 2.93 13.40 7.63
C GLY A 117 3.62 14.71 8.00
N ASP A 118 2.89 15.80 7.89
CA ASP A 118 3.38 17.11 8.26
C ASP A 118 2.28 18.01 8.84
N ASN A 119 2.71 19.00 9.59
CA ASN A 119 1.81 20.04 10.11
C ASN A 119 1.73 21.23 9.15
N ALA A 120 0.87 22.20 9.48
CA ALA A 120 0.66 23.39 8.67
C ALA A 120 1.94 24.24 8.45
N THR A 121 2.97 24.09 9.29
CA THR A 121 4.27 24.77 9.12
C THR A 121 5.28 23.93 8.35
N GLY A 122 4.92 22.69 7.96
CA GLY A 122 5.76 21.75 7.23
C GLY A 122 6.64 20.88 8.14
N ALA A 123 6.48 20.92 9.47
CA ALA A 123 7.27 20.05 10.36
C ALA A 123 6.72 18.63 10.38
N GLY A 124 7.62 17.66 10.30
CA GLY A 124 7.30 16.24 10.19
C GLY A 124 6.55 15.69 11.40
N THR A 125 5.44 15.03 11.11
CA THR A 125 4.58 14.34 12.07
C THR A 125 4.83 12.84 12.00
N ILE A 126 4.94 12.19 13.16
CA ILE A 126 4.98 10.71 13.25
C ILE A 126 3.98 10.27 14.30
N LEU A 127 3.11 9.35 13.94
CA LEU A 127 2.19 8.66 14.85
C LEU A 127 2.50 7.17 14.87
N THR A 128 2.30 6.53 16.02
CA THR A 128 2.41 5.08 16.16
C THR A 128 1.18 4.50 16.83
N SER A 129 0.84 3.27 16.45
CA SER A 129 -0.26 2.53 17.06
C SER A 129 0.02 1.02 17.07
N PRO A 130 -0.26 0.29 18.13
CA PRO A 130 -0.16 -1.17 18.13
C PRO A 130 -1.39 -1.84 17.48
N ASP A 131 -2.52 -1.13 17.40
CA ASP A 131 -3.83 -1.69 17.07
C ASP A 131 -4.60 -0.93 15.97
N ALA A 132 -4.02 0.12 15.41
CA ALA A 132 -4.64 1.05 14.47
C ALA A 132 -5.86 1.82 15.04
N ILE A 133 -6.09 1.77 16.36
CA ILE A 133 -7.20 2.42 17.06
C ILE A 133 -6.67 3.55 17.95
N THR A 134 -5.67 3.24 18.75
CA THR A 134 -5.05 4.18 19.70
C THR A 134 -3.74 4.70 19.11
N TRP A 135 -3.66 5.99 18.86
CA TRP A 135 -2.52 6.63 18.24
C TRP A 135 -1.72 7.48 19.21
N THR A 136 -0.42 7.44 19.09
CA THR A 136 0.52 8.19 19.93
C THR A 136 1.48 8.98 19.06
N SER A 137 1.57 10.29 19.30
CA SER A 137 2.54 11.15 18.62
C SER A 137 3.98 10.83 19.06
N ARG A 138 4.90 10.87 18.10
CA ARG A 138 6.33 10.66 18.30
C ARG A 138 7.12 11.86 17.81
N THR A 139 8.24 12.15 18.46
CA THR A 139 9.15 13.19 18.03
C THR A 139 9.93 12.72 16.81
N SER A 140 9.75 13.40 15.68
CA SER A 140 10.48 13.09 14.44
C SER A 140 11.95 13.56 14.48
N GLY A 141 12.24 14.61 15.25
CA GLY A 141 13.58 15.22 15.33
C GLY A 141 13.93 16.07 14.09
N THR A 142 12.95 16.36 13.22
CA THR A 142 13.15 17.18 12.01
C THR A 142 12.04 18.22 11.86
N SER A 143 12.37 19.34 11.22
CA SER A 143 11.41 20.36 10.75
C SER A 143 10.93 20.09 9.32
N GLU A 144 11.47 19.07 8.66
CA GLU A 144 11.16 18.73 7.28
C GLU A 144 9.86 17.92 7.17
N ARG A 145 9.13 18.08 6.06
CA ARG A 145 7.95 17.29 5.76
C ARG A 145 8.31 15.83 5.57
N LEU A 146 7.46 14.92 6.04
CA LEU A 146 7.66 13.48 5.90
C LEU A 146 6.59 12.91 4.95
N TRP A 147 7.05 12.36 3.82
CA TRP A 147 6.19 11.96 2.72
C TRP A 147 5.95 10.46 2.62
N GLU A 148 6.91 9.65 3.06
CA GLU A 148 6.89 8.22 2.84
C GLU A 148 7.45 7.47 4.04
N VAL A 149 6.93 6.27 4.31
CA VAL A 149 7.49 5.34 5.31
C VAL A 149 7.33 3.90 4.83
N THR A 150 8.39 3.12 5.01
CA THR A 150 8.38 1.68 4.79
C THR A 150 9.02 0.94 5.95
N TYR A 151 8.71 -0.35 6.09
CA TYR A 151 9.40 -1.25 6.99
C TYR A 151 9.93 -2.45 6.21
N ALA A 152 11.23 -2.62 6.19
CA ALA A 152 11.88 -3.76 5.59
C ALA A 152 13.22 -4.01 6.26
N ASN A 153 13.74 -5.23 6.15
CA ASN A 153 15.01 -5.61 6.75
C ASN A 153 15.13 -5.17 8.24
N SER A 154 14.03 -5.37 9.01
CA SER A 154 13.90 -5.00 10.43
C SER A 154 14.11 -3.51 10.73
N THR A 155 13.94 -2.63 9.75
CA THR A 155 14.16 -1.20 9.87
C THR A 155 13.00 -0.41 9.25
N PHE A 156 12.46 0.55 10.01
CA PHE A 156 11.62 1.60 9.45
C PHE A 156 12.52 2.62 8.75
N VAL A 157 12.15 3.01 7.54
CA VAL A 157 12.78 4.08 6.76
C VAL A 157 11.73 5.10 6.42
N VAL A 158 11.93 6.35 6.83
CA VAL A 158 11.07 7.50 6.55
C VAL A 158 11.81 8.44 5.62
N LEU A 159 11.10 8.97 4.65
CA LEU A 159 11.61 9.94 3.67
C LEU A 159 10.86 11.26 3.79
N GLY A 160 11.54 12.33 3.39
CA GLY A 160 10.95 13.67 3.40
C GLY A 160 11.62 14.67 2.46
N THR A 161 11.29 15.93 2.68
CA THR A 161 11.90 17.06 1.95
C THR A 161 13.39 17.20 2.28
N THR A 162 14.12 17.92 1.42
CA THR A 162 15.52 18.33 1.66
C THR A 162 16.43 17.13 1.97
N GLY A 163 16.21 16.00 1.26
CA GLY A 163 17.00 14.79 1.43
C GLY A 163 16.82 14.09 2.78
N THR A 164 15.75 14.38 3.51
CA THR A 164 15.50 13.80 4.82
C THR A 164 15.33 12.29 4.74
N ILE A 165 16.13 11.57 5.52
CA ILE A 165 15.96 10.13 5.79
C ILE A 165 16.04 9.94 7.30
N LEU A 166 15.00 9.32 7.89
CA LEU A 166 15.01 8.89 9.28
C LEU A 166 14.89 7.37 9.33
N THR A 167 15.54 6.75 10.30
CA THR A 167 15.42 5.31 10.54
C THR A 167 15.08 5.01 11.99
N SER A 168 14.37 3.91 12.19
CA SER A 168 14.02 3.39 13.50
C SER A 168 13.91 1.87 13.45
N SER A 169 14.28 1.17 14.53
CA SER A 169 14.03 -0.25 14.69
C SER A 169 12.70 -0.54 15.38
N ASP A 170 12.17 0.43 16.14
CA ASP A 170 11.02 0.28 17.02
C ASP A 170 9.81 1.19 16.67
N GLY A 171 9.98 2.10 15.72
CA GLY A 171 8.98 3.10 15.34
C GLY A 171 8.83 4.25 16.34
N THR A 172 9.56 4.25 17.44
CA THR A 172 9.42 5.26 18.52
C THR A 172 10.60 6.20 18.62
N SER A 173 11.81 5.69 18.44
CA SER A 173 13.06 6.44 18.46
C SER A 173 13.64 6.56 17.06
N TRP A 174 13.85 7.78 16.60
CA TRP A 174 14.24 8.06 15.22
C TRP A 174 15.66 8.63 15.13
N THR A 175 16.40 8.16 14.15
CA THR A 175 17.78 8.61 13.88
C THR A 175 17.85 9.15 12.46
N SER A 176 18.33 10.40 12.32
CA SER A 176 18.60 11.00 11.01
C SER A 176 19.79 10.31 10.31
N ARG A 177 19.65 10.09 9.00
CA ARG A 177 20.68 9.52 8.14
C ARG A 177 21.09 10.49 7.05
N THR A 178 22.36 10.45 6.69
CA THR A 178 22.88 11.25 5.59
C THR A 178 22.47 10.62 4.26
N SER A 179 21.63 11.31 3.49
CA SER A 179 21.22 10.89 2.15
C SER A 179 22.25 11.21 1.07
N GLY A 180 23.07 12.25 1.30
CA GLY A 180 24.01 12.79 0.31
C GLY A 180 23.35 13.69 -0.74
N THR A 181 22.08 14.11 -0.51
CA THR A 181 21.34 15.01 -1.39
C THR A 181 20.50 15.99 -0.59
N THR A 182 20.08 17.09 -1.23
CA THR A 182 19.09 18.05 -0.70
C THR A 182 17.73 17.92 -1.42
N GLU A 183 17.58 16.93 -2.28
CA GLU A 183 16.41 16.72 -3.11
C GLU A 183 15.22 16.17 -2.31
N HIS A 184 14.01 16.30 -2.84
CA HIS A 184 12.83 15.70 -2.23
C HIS A 184 12.80 14.19 -2.50
N LEU A 185 12.53 13.40 -1.47
CA LEU A 185 12.47 11.95 -1.52
C LEU A 185 11.02 11.51 -1.37
N TRP A 186 10.45 10.89 -2.43
CA TRP A 186 9.02 10.65 -2.56
C TRP A 186 8.58 9.21 -2.35
N GLY A 187 9.42 8.26 -2.71
CA GLY A 187 9.05 6.85 -2.66
C GLY A 187 10.21 5.95 -2.26
N VAL A 188 9.92 4.89 -1.52
CA VAL A 188 10.89 3.86 -1.16
C VAL A 188 10.26 2.47 -1.26
N THR A 189 11.03 1.52 -1.74
CA THR A 189 10.72 0.10 -1.71
C THR A 189 11.94 -0.72 -1.32
N TYR A 190 11.72 -1.96 -0.92
CA TYR A 190 12.78 -2.92 -0.66
C TYR A 190 12.56 -4.15 -1.52
N GLY A 191 13.54 -4.51 -2.30
CA GLY A 191 13.52 -5.69 -3.15
C GLY A 191 14.94 -6.11 -3.51
N ASN A 192 15.14 -7.37 -3.84
CA ASN A 192 16.45 -7.92 -4.18
C ASN A 192 17.55 -7.50 -3.18
N SER A 193 17.24 -7.57 -1.86
CA SER A 193 18.14 -7.18 -0.75
C SER A 193 18.61 -5.73 -0.79
N THR A 194 17.86 -4.84 -1.45
CA THR A 194 18.25 -3.43 -1.63
C THR A 194 17.04 -2.54 -1.40
N PHE A 195 17.22 -1.48 -0.60
CA PHE A 195 16.31 -0.34 -0.57
C PHE A 195 16.58 0.52 -1.80
N VAL A 196 15.52 0.90 -2.50
CA VAL A 196 15.55 1.85 -3.61
C VAL A 196 14.66 3.01 -3.25
N VAL A 197 15.24 4.21 -3.18
CA VAL A 197 14.54 5.48 -2.95
C VAL A 197 14.50 6.25 -4.25
N VAL A 198 13.36 6.85 -4.53
CA VAL A 198 13.16 7.73 -5.68
C VAL A 198 12.70 9.10 -5.23
N GLY A 199 13.03 10.12 -6.02
CA GLY A 199 12.70 11.49 -5.73
C GLY A 199 12.87 12.39 -6.94
N ASP A 200 12.86 13.68 -6.68
CA ASP A 200 13.10 14.71 -7.68
C ASP A 200 14.18 15.69 -7.18
N ASN A 201 14.72 16.44 -8.09
CA ASN A 201 15.48 17.63 -7.76
C ASN A 201 14.67 18.89 -8.13
N GLU A 202 15.08 20.03 -7.58
CA GLU A 202 14.44 21.33 -7.82
C GLU A 202 14.41 21.71 -9.32
N THR A 203 15.19 21.03 -10.17
CA THR A 203 15.21 21.23 -11.62
C THR A 203 14.32 20.24 -12.37
N GLY A 204 13.59 19.36 -11.64
CA GLY A 204 12.65 18.39 -12.22
C GLY A 204 13.28 17.09 -12.71
N SER A 205 14.54 16.78 -12.33
CA SER A 205 15.19 15.50 -12.71
C SER A 205 15.03 14.46 -11.61
N GLY A 206 14.92 13.19 -12.02
CA GLY A 206 14.75 12.09 -11.06
C GLY A 206 15.99 11.81 -10.22
N THR A 207 15.79 11.63 -8.94
CA THR A 207 16.81 11.22 -7.96
C THR A 207 16.63 9.75 -7.62
N ILE A 208 17.72 9.00 -7.52
CA ILE A 208 17.73 7.62 -7.05
C ILE A 208 18.81 7.47 -5.97
N LEU A 209 18.42 6.88 -4.83
CA LEU A 209 19.36 6.43 -3.81
C LEU A 209 19.17 4.93 -3.57
N THR A 210 20.25 4.23 -3.29
CA THR A 210 20.21 2.81 -2.92
C THR A 210 20.91 2.55 -1.60
N SER A 211 20.44 1.56 -0.86
CA SER A 211 21.03 1.11 0.39
C SER A 211 20.77 -0.38 0.60
N SER A 212 21.74 -1.12 1.13
CA SER A 212 21.54 -2.52 1.54
C SER A 212 21.02 -2.65 2.97
N ASP A 213 21.25 -1.63 3.81
CA ASP A 213 21.01 -1.66 5.25
C ASP A 213 19.99 -0.61 5.74
N GLY A 214 19.55 0.30 4.87
CA GLY A 214 18.68 1.44 5.20
C GLY A 214 19.38 2.57 5.94
N THR A 215 20.69 2.46 6.20
CA THR A 215 21.45 3.44 6.97
C THR A 215 22.53 4.15 6.17
N THR A 216 23.17 3.47 5.25
CA THR A 216 24.18 3.99 4.34
C THR A 216 23.61 4.11 2.95
N TRP A 217 23.57 5.32 2.40
CA TRP A 217 22.92 5.60 1.14
C TRP A 217 23.92 5.99 0.06
N THR A 218 23.66 5.53 -1.16
CA THR A 218 24.48 5.81 -2.34
C THR A 218 23.61 6.42 -3.42
N SER A 219 23.96 7.62 -3.89
CA SER A 219 23.30 8.26 -5.04
C SER A 219 23.62 7.51 -6.33
N ARG A 220 22.59 7.38 -7.19
CA ARG A 220 22.66 6.74 -8.50
C ARG A 220 22.19 7.71 -9.58
N THR A 221 22.75 7.55 -10.77
CA THR A 221 22.30 8.33 -11.92
C THR A 221 21.00 7.74 -12.45
N SER A 222 19.91 8.49 -12.41
CA SER A 222 18.60 8.02 -12.87
C SER A 222 18.52 7.84 -14.40
N GLY A 223 19.31 8.62 -15.15
CA GLY A 223 19.26 8.63 -16.62
C GLY A 223 18.00 9.26 -17.20
N THR A 224 17.18 9.93 -16.37
CA THR A 224 15.97 10.63 -16.79
C THR A 224 15.95 12.06 -16.28
N THR A 225 15.28 12.93 -17.02
CA THR A 225 14.98 14.31 -16.62
C THR A 225 13.62 14.45 -15.97
N ASN A 226 12.85 13.36 -15.88
CA ASN A 226 11.54 13.36 -15.20
C ASN A 226 11.72 13.08 -13.71
N GLU A 227 10.88 13.69 -12.91
CA GLU A 227 10.71 13.36 -11.49
C GLU A 227 10.27 11.89 -11.31
N LEU A 228 10.58 11.30 -10.18
CA LEU A 228 10.23 9.93 -9.81
C LEU A 228 9.47 9.95 -8.49
N TRP A 229 8.22 9.48 -8.47
CA TRP A 229 7.34 9.65 -7.30
C TRP A 229 6.98 8.36 -6.59
N GLY A 230 6.72 7.29 -7.35
CA GLY A 230 6.36 6.00 -6.79
C GLY A 230 7.31 4.91 -7.24
N VAL A 231 7.60 3.95 -6.37
CA VAL A 231 8.42 2.78 -6.70
C VAL A 231 7.89 1.55 -5.98
N THR A 232 7.88 0.42 -6.66
CA THR A 232 7.57 -0.89 -6.09
C THR A 232 8.51 -1.96 -6.65
N TYR A 233 8.61 -3.08 -5.95
CA TYR A 233 9.34 -4.25 -6.42
C TYR A 233 8.40 -5.45 -6.51
N GLY A 234 8.41 -6.12 -7.63
CA GLY A 234 7.64 -7.33 -7.87
C GLY A 234 8.16 -8.06 -9.09
N ASN A 235 7.90 -9.36 -9.19
CA ASN A 235 8.34 -10.18 -10.32
C ASN A 235 9.82 -9.92 -10.72
N SER A 236 10.70 -9.83 -9.71
CA SER A 236 12.15 -9.55 -9.88
C SER A 236 12.47 -8.24 -10.60
N THR A 237 11.54 -7.27 -10.58
CA THR A 237 11.66 -5.99 -11.28
C THR A 237 11.24 -4.84 -10.38
N PHE A 238 12.03 -3.78 -10.33
CA PHE A 238 11.63 -2.49 -9.81
C PHE A 238 10.84 -1.77 -10.89
N VAL A 239 9.67 -1.23 -10.52
CA VAL A 239 8.86 -0.37 -11.39
C VAL A 239 8.72 0.97 -10.72
N VAL A 240 9.06 2.03 -11.45
CA VAL A 240 9.05 3.43 -10.99
C VAL A 240 8.05 4.20 -11.84
N VAL A 241 7.28 5.07 -11.18
CA VAL A 241 6.26 5.91 -11.83
C VAL A 241 6.47 7.38 -11.46
N GLY A 242 5.95 8.28 -12.29
CA GLY A 242 6.10 9.72 -12.10
C GLY A 242 5.18 10.55 -13.00
N PRO A 243 5.50 11.84 -13.21
CA PRO A 243 4.66 12.77 -13.94
C PRO A 243 4.48 12.39 -15.41
N SER A 244 3.41 12.93 -16.00
CA SER A 244 3.10 12.79 -17.43
C SER A 244 3.06 11.34 -17.92
N GLY A 245 2.56 10.42 -17.07
CA GLY A 245 2.46 9.00 -17.37
C GLY A 245 3.80 8.28 -17.42
N SER A 246 4.86 8.83 -16.84
CA SER A 246 6.20 8.22 -16.86
C SER A 246 6.22 6.90 -16.12
N ILE A 247 6.74 5.86 -16.79
CA ILE A 247 6.99 4.53 -16.19
C ILE A 247 8.39 4.08 -16.58
N TYR A 248 9.11 3.54 -15.61
CA TYR A 248 10.44 2.94 -15.80
C TYR A 248 10.51 1.58 -15.13
N THR A 249 11.33 0.70 -15.68
CA THR A 249 11.67 -0.59 -15.08
C THR A 249 13.16 -0.72 -14.86
N SER A 250 13.54 -1.48 -13.83
CA SER A 250 14.94 -1.79 -13.51
C SER A 250 15.04 -3.16 -12.86
N SER A 251 16.06 -3.93 -13.16
CA SER A 251 16.36 -5.18 -12.48
C SER A 251 17.21 -5.00 -11.22
N ASP A 252 17.93 -3.88 -11.13
CA ASP A 252 18.93 -3.61 -10.08
C ASP A 252 18.59 -2.37 -9.22
N GLY A 253 17.52 -1.64 -9.58
CA GLY A 253 17.12 -0.40 -8.92
C GLY A 253 18.00 0.81 -9.26
N THR A 254 18.93 0.69 -10.22
CA THR A 254 19.86 1.76 -10.57
C THR A 254 19.76 2.18 -12.02
N SER A 255 19.58 1.24 -12.94
CA SER A 255 19.52 1.48 -14.37
C SER A 255 18.08 1.47 -14.85
N LEU A 256 17.52 2.64 -15.15
CA LEU A 256 16.12 2.78 -15.55
C LEU A 256 15.93 2.61 -17.06
N THR A 257 14.93 1.83 -17.45
CA THR A 257 14.47 1.70 -18.84
C THR A 257 13.04 2.23 -18.95
N SER A 258 12.84 3.25 -19.80
CA SER A 258 11.52 3.86 -20.01
C SER A 258 10.53 2.89 -20.64
N ARG A 259 9.26 2.98 -20.23
CA ARG A 259 8.12 2.21 -20.72
C ARG A 259 6.97 3.13 -21.09
N THR A 260 6.13 2.68 -22.01
CA THR A 260 4.96 3.44 -22.46
C THR A 260 3.75 3.09 -21.60
N SER A 261 3.19 4.08 -20.91
CA SER A 261 1.97 3.93 -20.12
C SER A 261 0.69 3.99 -20.95
N GLY A 262 0.72 4.74 -22.05
CA GLY A 262 -0.44 5.03 -22.90
C GLY A 262 -1.30 6.20 -22.39
N ILE A 263 -0.90 6.89 -21.31
CA ILE A 263 -1.58 8.07 -20.75
C ILE A 263 -0.60 9.21 -20.54
N THR A 264 -1.13 10.42 -20.31
CA THR A 264 -0.37 11.63 -19.99
C THR A 264 -0.64 12.16 -18.59
N ASN A 265 -1.52 11.49 -17.84
CA ASN A 265 -1.80 11.85 -16.46
C ASN A 265 -0.67 11.42 -15.54
N ASP A 266 -0.50 12.15 -14.44
CA ASP A 266 0.54 11.89 -13.46
C ASP A 266 0.27 10.59 -12.71
N LEU A 267 1.26 9.72 -12.63
CA LEU A 267 1.20 8.46 -11.90
C LEU A 267 1.81 8.66 -10.51
N TRP A 268 1.00 8.56 -9.47
CA TRP A 268 1.41 8.90 -8.11
C TRP A 268 2.03 7.73 -7.36
N ARG A 269 1.36 6.58 -7.41
CA ARG A 269 1.76 5.40 -6.63
C ARG A 269 1.52 4.13 -7.42
N ILE A 270 2.28 3.13 -7.05
CA ILE A 270 2.26 1.81 -7.67
C ILE A 270 2.39 0.74 -6.58
N THR A 271 1.69 -0.37 -6.77
CA THR A 271 1.80 -1.57 -5.94
C THR A 271 2.00 -2.81 -6.80
N TYR A 272 2.47 -3.87 -6.19
CA TYR A 272 2.52 -5.20 -6.80
C TYR A 272 1.88 -6.20 -5.85
N GLY A 273 1.00 -7.03 -6.37
CA GLY A 273 0.37 -8.11 -5.63
C GLY A 273 -0.39 -9.04 -6.57
N ASN A 274 -0.60 -10.28 -6.18
CA ASN A 274 -1.25 -11.29 -7.02
C ASN A 274 -0.68 -11.34 -8.46
N SER A 275 0.63 -11.19 -8.60
CA SER A 275 1.36 -11.17 -9.89
C SER A 275 0.95 -10.03 -10.83
N ILE A 276 0.35 -8.95 -10.31
CA ILE A 276 -0.09 -7.78 -11.08
C ILE A 276 0.52 -6.50 -10.48
N PHE A 277 1.11 -5.68 -11.33
CA PHE A 277 1.42 -4.28 -11.00
C PHE A 277 0.17 -3.45 -11.21
N VAL A 278 -0.15 -2.58 -10.25
CA VAL A 278 -1.27 -1.63 -10.33
C VAL A 278 -0.76 -0.25 -9.98
N THR A 279 -0.98 0.73 -10.86
CA THR A 279 -0.66 2.14 -10.59
C THR A 279 -1.91 3.00 -10.75
N VAL A 280 -1.95 4.10 -10.01
CA VAL A 280 -3.08 5.04 -9.99
C VAL A 280 -2.61 6.44 -10.35
N SER A 281 -3.51 7.21 -10.94
CA SER A 281 -3.23 8.55 -11.44
C SER A 281 -4.03 9.64 -10.74
N GLY A 282 -3.49 10.85 -10.84
CA GLY A 282 -4.17 12.09 -10.55
C GLY A 282 -3.43 13.23 -11.23
N ASN A 283 -4.11 14.30 -11.59
CA ASN A 283 -3.48 15.51 -12.10
C ASN A 283 -3.47 16.59 -11.04
N TRP A 284 -2.41 17.40 -11.00
CA TRP A 284 -2.38 18.60 -10.16
C TRP A 284 -3.51 19.57 -10.50
N ASN A 285 -3.92 19.61 -11.77
CA ASN A 285 -5.08 20.40 -12.19
C ASN A 285 -6.38 19.59 -11.96
N PRO A 286 -7.21 19.97 -10.98
CA PRO A 286 -8.43 19.22 -10.65
C PRO A 286 -9.46 19.19 -11.81
N ASN A 287 -9.31 20.04 -12.82
CA ASN A 287 -10.21 20.10 -13.97
C ASN A 287 -9.76 19.21 -15.14
N SER A 288 -8.60 18.56 -15.07
CA SER A 288 -8.04 17.79 -16.19
C SER A 288 -8.37 16.30 -16.14
N GLY A 289 -9.27 15.90 -15.23
CA GLY A 289 -9.58 14.48 -15.02
C GLY A 289 -8.48 13.76 -14.22
N GLY A 290 -8.86 12.76 -13.54
CA GLY A 290 -7.96 11.91 -12.73
C GLY A 290 -8.61 10.55 -12.55
N GLY A 291 -7.99 9.71 -11.75
CA GLY A 291 -8.57 8.43 -11.41
C GLY A 291 -8.32 7.33 -12.44
N ASP A 292 -7.28 7.47 -13.29
CA ASP A 292 -6.87 6.32 -14.10
C ASP A 292 -6.24 5.25 -13.22
N ILE A 293 -6.50 4.03 -13.63
CA ILE A 293 -5.85 2.85 -13.08
C ILE A 293 -5.19 2.11 -14.24
N LEU A 294 -3.91 1.81 -14.12
CA LEU A 294 -3.20 0.98 -15.09
C LEU A 294 -2.78 -0.31 -14.42
N THR A 295 -2.82 -1.41 -15.18
CA THR A 295 -2.36 -2.71 -14.74
C THR A 295 -1.35 -3.30 -15.70
N SER A 296 -0.41 -4.09 -15.16
CA SER A 296 0.61 -4.80 -15.93
C SER A 296 1.00 -6.10 -15.24
N LEU A 297 1.26 -7.16 -16.01
CA LEU A 297 1.78 -8.43 -15.49
C LEU A 297 3.30 -8.45 -15.42
N ASP A 298 3.95 -7.65 -16.27
CA ASP A 298 5.40 -7.67 -16.49
C ASP A 298 6.11 -6.35 -16.17
N GLY A 299 5.34 -5.29 -15.84
CA GLY A 299 5.84 -3.93 -15.65
C GLY A 299 6.22 -3.22 -16.96
N ILE A 300 6.03 -3.86 -18.11
CA ILE A 300 6.44 -3.37 -19.43
C ILE A 300 5.22 -2.95 -20.25
N SER A 301 4.24 -3.84 -20.35
CA SER A 301 3.02 -3.63 -21.11
C SER A 301 1.88 -3.23 -20.17
N TRP A 302 1.29 -2.06 -20.41
CA TRP A 302 0.30 -1.48 -19.51
C TRP A 302 -1.08 -1.40 -20.15
N THR A 303 -2.10 -1.67 -19.37
CA THR A 303 -3.51 -1.62 -19.78
C THR A 303 -4.28 -0.70 -18.86
N SER A 304 -4.98 0.28 -19.45
CA SER A 304 -5.88 1.16 -18.71
C SER A 304 -7.14 0.40 -18.25
N ARG A 305 -7.60 0.70 -17.04
CA ARG A 305 -8.81 0.15 -16.43
C ARG A 305 -9.78 1.26 -16.06
N THR A 306 -11.06 1.00 -16.20
CA THR A 306 -12.10 1.95 -15.81
C THR A 306 -12.21 1.97 -14.28
N SER A 307 -11.86 3.09 -13.67
CA SER A 307 -11.97 3.28 -12.21
C SER A 307 -13.40 3.56 -11.74
N GLY A 308 -14.23 4.15 -12.62
CA GLY A 308 -15.59 4.61 -12.28
C GLY A 308 -15.61 5.93 -11.51
N THR A 309 -14.49 6.63 -11.38
CA THR A 309 -14.40 7.95 -10.74
C THR A 309 -13.62 8.93 -11.63
N THR A 310 -13.90 10.23 -11.44
CA THR A 310 -13.10 11.33 -11.97
C THR A 310 -12.19 11.95 -10.92
N GLU A 311 -12.28 11.47 -9.66
CA GLU A 311 -11.47 11.96 -8.57
C GLU A 311 -10.01 11.46 -8.71
N ARG A 312 -9.06 12.27 -8.27
CA ARG A 312 -7.65 11.85 -8.22
C ARG A 312 -7.48 10.67 -7.28
N LEU A 313 -6.72 9.68 -7.69
CA LEU A 313 -6.35 8.55 -6.88
C LEU A 313 -4.91 8.71 -6.41
N HIS A 314 -4.69 8.71 -5.09
CA HIS A 314 -3.40 8.99 -4.47
C HIS A 314 -2.60 7.75 -4.13
N ALA A 315 -3.27 6.64 -3.85
CA ALA A 315 -2.60 5.40 -3.48
C ALA A 315 -3.43 4.17 -3.85
N VAL A 316 -2.72 3.06 -4.03
CA VAL A 316 -3.31 1.74 -4.20
C VAL A 316 -2.45 0.71 -3.47
N ILE A 317 -3.10 -0.25 -2.81
CA ILE A 317 -2.43 -1.41 -2.21
C ILE A 317 -3.12 -2.70 -2.61
N TYR A 318 -2.42 -3.80 -2.39
CA TYR A 318 -2.94 -5.15 -2.46
C TYR A 318 -2.90 -5.82 -1.08
N LYS A 319 -3.96 -6.53 -0.76
CA LYS A 319 -4.08 -7.40 0.42
C LYS A 319 -4.26 -8.84 -0.03
N GLU A 320 -3.42 -9.74 0.45
CA GLU A 320 -3.65 -11.18 0.38
C GLU A 320 -4.73 -11.65 1.35
#